data_cc348467881b203626693b2eab099a90
#
_entry.id   cc348467881b203626693b2eab099a90
#
_cell.length_a   1.000
_cell.length_b   1.000
_cell.length_c   1.000
_cell.angle_alpha   90.00
_cell.angle_beta   90.00
_cell.angle_gamma   90.00
#
_symmetry.space_group_name_H-M   'P 1'
#
loop_
_entity.id
_entity.type
_entity.pdbx_description
1 polymer ?
#
loop_
_entity_poly.entity_id
_entity_poly.type
_entity_poly.pdbx_seq_one_letter_code
_entity_poly.pdbx_strand_id
1 'polypeptide(L)'
;AYGYDQRLEIFGDNGMIQVNNNHHNTNVISDEKGIHYALPLDFFMDRYAKSYLKEMELFIDAIVNDKEMPVGGEDGLEATLIAVAAKKSMQEGRPVKLSEISLNN
;
A
#
# COMPACT_ATOMS: atom_id res chain seq x y z
N ALA A 1 11.25 16.91 -3.16
CA ALA A 1 11.34 16.42 -4.51
C ALA A 1 10.01 16.60 -5.26
N TYR A 2 9.45 15.56 -5.89
CA TYR A 2 8.30 15.69 -6.82
C TYR A 2 6.97 15.20 -6.21
N GLY A 3 6.91 14.90 -4.94
CA GLY A 3 5.72 14.44 -4.22
C GLY A 3 5.94 13.14 -3.45
N TYR A 4 4.88 12.59 -2.88
CA TYR A 4 4.89 11.32 -2.17
C TYR A 4 4.75 10.16 -3.15
N ASP A 5 5.83 9.43 -3.37
CA ASP A 5 5.91 8.32 -4.31
C ASP A 5 5.84 6.97 -3.57
N GLN A 6 4.77 6.23 -3.81
CA GLN A 6 4.60 4.86 -3.30
C GLN A 6 3.86 4.04 -4.34
N ARG A 7 4.59 3.18 -5.02
CA ARG A 7 4.09 2.35 -6.12
C ARG A 7 4.40 0.87 -5.85
N LEU A 8 3.54 -0.01 -6.35
CA LEU A 8 3.75 -1.45 -6.33
C LEU A 8 3.36 -2.04 -7.67
N GLU A 9 4.16 -2.95 -8.18
CA GLU A 9 3.85 -3.75 -9.35
C GLU A 9 4.16 -5.22 -9.04
N ILE A 10 3.19 -6.09 -9.31
CA ILE A 10 3.34 -7.54 -9.20
C ILE A 10 2.96 -8.15 -10.53
N PHE A 11 3.88 -8.85 -11.16
CA PHE A 11 3.68 -9.56 -12.41
C PHE A 11 3.71 -11.07 -12.17
N GLY A 12 2.73 -11.80 -12.68
CA GLY A 12 2.61 -13.24 -12.55
C GLY A 12 2.04 -13.89 -13.81
N ASP A 13 1.99 -15.20 -13.85
CA ASP A 13 1.55 -16.00 -15.01
C ASP A 13 0.12 -15.67 -15.46
N ASN A 14 -0.75 -15.30 -14.53
CA ASN A 14 -2.16 -15.03 -14.78
C ASN A 14 -2.48 -13.54 -14.95
N GLY A 15 -1.49 -12.66 -14.85
CA GLY A 15 -1.70 -11.23 -15.01
C GLY A 15 -0.79 -10.36 -14.16
N MET A 16 -1.11 -9.08 -14.13
CA MET A 16 -0.35 -8.06 -13.42
C MET A 16 -1.27 -7.23 -12.53
N ILE A 17 -0.78 -6.87 -11.36
CA ILE A 17 -1.39 -5.86 -10.49
C ILE A 17 -0.44 -4.69 -10.38
N GLN A 18 -0.95 -3.49 -10.61
CA GLN A 18 -0.19 -2.26 -10.49
C GLN A 18 -0.93 -1.25 -9.60
N VAL A 19 -0.25 -0.73 -8.60
CA VAL A 19 -0.72 0.37 -7.75
C VAL A 19 0.12 1.59 -8.04
N ASN A 20 -0.51 2.62 -8.60
CA ASN A 20 0.13 3.87 -8.97
C ASN A 20 -0.08 4.96 -7.93
N ASN A 21 0.66 6.05 -8.06
CA ASN A 21 0.46 7.25 -7.27
C ASN A 21 -0.86 7.93 -7.60
N ASN A 22 -1.45 8.56 -6.60
CA ASN A 22 -2.54 9.51 -6.80
C ASN A 22 -1.96 10.86 -7.20
N HIS A 23 -2.61 11.52 -8.15
CA HIS A 23 -2.24 12.82 -8.66
C HIS A 23 -3.30 13.87 -8.27
N HIS A 24 -2.92 15.15 -8.23
CA HIS A 24 -3.86 16.24 -7.94
C HIS A 24 -5.01 16.32 -8.95
N ASN A 25 -4.74 15.95 -10.19
CA ASN A 25 -5.74 15.85 -11.26
C ASN A 25 -5.28 14.83 -12.31
N THR A 26 -6.15 14.52 -13.25
CA THR A 26 -5.89 13.59 -14.36
C THR A 26 -5.61 14.29 -15.69
N ASN A 27 -5.41 15.60 -15.67
CA ASN A 27 -5.14 16.36 -16.89
C ASN A 27 -3.80 15.95 -17.49
N VAL A 28 -3.78 15.88 -18.81
CA VAL A 28 -2.58 15.64 -19.60
C VAL A 28 -2.41 16.82 -20.56
N ILE A 29 -1.25 17.44 -20.52
CA ILE A 29 -0.88 18.52 -21.43
C ILE A 29 0.09 17.94 -22.46
N SER A 30 -0.25 18.06 -23.74
CA SER A 30 0.64 17.66 -24.83
C SER A 30 1.01 18.90 -25.63
N ASP A 31 2.28 19.19 -25.71
CA ASP A 31 2.83 20.34 -26.42
C ASP A 31 4.12 19.96 -27.18
N GLU A 32 4.79 20.94 -27.76
CA GLU A 32 6.05 20.74 -28.48
C GLU A 32 7.20 20.21 -27.62
N LYS A 33 7.11 20.31 -26.27
CA LYS A 33 8.10 19.85 -25.30
C LYS A 33 7.85 18.43 -24.83
N GLY A 34 6.67 17.89 -25.10
CA GLY A 34 6.30 16.52 -24.73
C GLY A 34 4.92 16.37 -24.08
N ILE A 35 4.79 15.32 -23.28
CA ILE A 35 3.57 15.00 -22.55
C ILE A 35 3.82 15.23 -21.06
N HIS A 36 3.00 16.05 -20.44
CA HIS A 36 3.13 16.48 -19.06
C HIS A 36 1.91 16.05 -18.25
N TYR A 37 2.16 15.55 -17.05
CA TYR A 37 1.14 15.10 -16.09
C TYR A 37 1.21 15.94 -14.82
N ALA A 38 0.12 15.97 -14.06
CA ALA A 38 0.15 16.51 -12.71
C ALA A 38 1.14 15.73 -11.83
N LEU A 39 1.78 16.42 -10.90
CA LEU A 39 2.63 15.77 -9.90
C LEU A 39 1.79 14.86 -8.99
N PRO A 40 2.39 13.83 -8.38
CA PRO A 40 1.78 13.08 -7.29
C PRO A 40 1.39 14.01 -6.13
N LEU A 41 0.49 13.54 -5.28
CA LEU A 41 0.17 14.21 -4.01
C LEU A 41 1.44 14.40 -3.17
N ASP A 42 1.53 15.50 -2.42
CA ASP A 42 2.77 15.87 -1.72
C ASP A 42 3.04 15.05 -0.48
N PHE A 43 1.97 14.61 0.21
CA PHE A 43 2.09 14.02 1.53
C PHE A 43 1.23 12.77 1.71
N PHE A 44 1.64 11.86 2.60
CA PHE A 44 0.92 10.61 2.85
C PHE A 44 -0.51 10.83 3.38
N MET A 45 -0.74 11.89 4.16
CA MET A 45 -2.08 12.20 4.66
C MET A 45 -3.06 12.47 3.52
N ASP A 46 -2.63 13.19 2.49
CA ASP A 46 -3.46 13.45 1.31
C ASP A 46 -3.74 12.16 0.53
N ARG A 47 -2.73 11.30 0.39
CA ARG A 47 -2.85 10.02 -0.28
C ARG A 47 -3.82 9.09 0.43
N TYR A 48 -3.77 9.03 1.76
CA TYR A 48 -4.51 8.07 2.58
C TYR A 48 -5.72 8.66 3.31
N ALA A 49 -6.10 9.90 3.06
CA ALA A 49 -7.23 10.54 3.72
C ALA A 49 -8.53 9.70 3.65
N LYS A 50 -8.83 9.15 2.47
CA LYS A 50 -10.00 8.28 2.27
C LYS A 50 -9.86 6.94 3.00
N SER A 51 -8.65 6.41 3.12
CA SER A 51 -8.39 5.14 3.82
C SER A 51 -8.60 5.30 5.32
N TYR A 52 -8.10 6.38 5.92
CA TYR A 52 -8.31 6.69 7.33
C TYR A 52 -9.79 6.91 7.66
N LEU A 53 -10.52 7.63 6.80
CA LEU A 53 -11.95 7.81 6.98
C LEU A 53 -12.68 6.47 6.91
N LYS A 54 -12.35 5.63 5.91
CA LYS A 54 -12.97 4.32 5.74
C LYS A 54 -12.68 3.36 6.88
N GLU A 55 -11.47 3.38 7.42
CA GLU A 55 -11.07 2.63 8.61
C GLU A 55 -11.98 2.97 9.80
N MET A 56 -12.14 4.25 10.10
CA MET A 56 -13.00 4.71 11.19
C MET A 56 -14.47 4.38 10.97
N GLU A 57 -14.98 4.54 9.75
CA GLU A 57 -16.36 4.17 9.41
C GLU A 57 -16.62 2.67 9.67
N LEU A 58 -15.73 1.82 9.19
CA LEU A 58 -15.85 0.36 9.35
C LEU A 58 -15.72 -0.08 10.82
N PHE A 59 -14.80 0.54 11.54
CA PHE A 59 -14.59 0.27 12.96
C PHE A 59 -15.85 0.63 13.78
N ILE A 60 -16.40 1.82 13.57
CA ILE A 60 -17.61 2.29 14.25
C ILE A 60 -18.82 1.41 13.85
N ASP A 61 -18.97 1.09 12.56
CA ASP A 61 -20.04 0.24 12.07
C ASP A 61 -19.98 -1.16 12.70
N ALA A 62 -18.80 -1.73 12.85
CA ALA A 62 -18.62 -3.02 13.49
C ALA A 62 -19.03 -3.00 14.98
N ILE A 63 -18.67 -1.94 15.71
CA ILE A 63 -19.08 -1.78 17.14
C ILE A 63 -20.58 -1.58 17.26
N VAL A 64 -21.14 -0.66 16.49
CA VAL A 64 -22.58 -0.28 16.62
C VAL A 64 -23.50 -1.44 16.23
N ASN A 65 -23.11 -2.23 15.24
CA ASN A 65 -23.93 -3.29 14.68
C ASN A 65 -23.48 -4.70 15.11
N ASP A 66 -22.58 -4.83 16.09
CA ASP A 66 -22.02 -6.09 16.61
C ASP A 66 -21.54 -7.03 15.50
N LYS A 67 -20.77 -6.44 14.56
CA LYS A 67 -20.18 -7.15 13.42
C LYS A 67 -18.73 -7.52 13.70
N GLU A 68 -18.25 -8.53 13.00
CA GLU A 68 -16.82 -8.86 12.98
C GLU A 68 -16.01 -7.69 12.42
N MET A 69 -14.84 -7.44 13.04
CA MET A 69 -13.92 -6.42 12.55
C MET A 69 -13.35 -6.83 11.19
N PRO A 70 -13.45 -6.00 10.15
CA PRO A 70 -12.98 -6.34 8.81
C PRO A 70 -11.45 -6.42 8.70
N VAL A 71 -10.74 -5.84 9.64
CA VAL A 71 -9.28 -5.91 9.78
C VAL A 71 -8.96 -6.13 11.25
N GLY A 72 -8.34 -7.24 11.56
CA GLY A 72 -8.00 -7.66 12.93
C GLY A 72 -6.50 -7.62 13.23
N GLY A 73 -6.16 -8.11 14.41
CA GLY A 73 -4.77 -8.21 14.85
C GLY A 73 -3.92 -9.16 14.00
N GLU A 74 -4.55 -10.22 13.47
CA GLU A 74 -3.87 -11.19 12.59
C GLU A 74 -3.45 -10.54 11.26
N ASP A 75 -4.31 -9.71 10.66
CA ASP A 75 -3.97 -8.99 9.43
C ASP A 75 -2.78 -8.05 9.62
N GLY A 76 -2.74 -7.34 10.76
CA GLY A 76 -1.62 -6.49 11.14
C GLY A 76 -0.33 -7.27 11.38
N LEU A 77 -0.46 -8.46 11.99
CA LEU A 77 0.65 -9.37 12.20
C LEU A 77 1.21 -9.87 10.87
N GLU A 78 0.37 -10.35 9.96
CA GLU A 78 0.80 -10.83 8.64
C GLU A 78 1.51 -9.74 7.84
N ALA A 79 0.99 -8.51 7.85
CA ALA A 79 1.65 -7.38 7.21
C ALA A 79 3.06 -7.14 7.79
N THR A 80 3.21 -7.28 9.11
CA THR A 80 4.51 -7.16 9.79
C THR A 80 5.45 -8.31 9.41
N LEU A 81 4.96 -9.54 9.35
CA LEU A 81 5.75 -10.70 8.93
C LEU A 81 6.26 -10.57 7.51
N ILE A 82 5.46 -10.04 6.59
CA ILE A 82 5.90 -9.75 5.22
C ILE A 82 7.07 -8.76 5.22
N ALA A 83 6.99 -7.69 6.01
CA ALA A 83 8.07 -6.71 6.11
C ALA A 83 9.36 -7.31 6.68
N VAL A 84 9.25 -8.17 7.71
CA VAL A 84 10.39 -8.88 8.30
C VAL A 84 11.00 -9.87 7.30
N ALA A 85 10.17 -10.62 6.58
CA ALA A 85 10.63 -11.55 5.54
C ALA A 85 11.35 -10.82 4.40
N ALA A 86 10.81 -9.67 3.96
CA ALA A 86 11.45 -8.84 2.95
C ALA A 86 12.82 -8.34 3.39
N LYS A 87 12.93 -7.86 4.64
CA LYS A 87 14.21 -7.44 5.22
C LYS A 87 15.21 -8.60 5.26
N LYS A 88 14.79 -9.77 5.70
CA LYS A 88 15.63 -10.99 5.74
C LYS A 88 16.06 -11.40 4.33
N SER A 89 15.15 -11.39 3.37
CA SER A 89 15.44 -11.67 1.95
C SER A 89 16.50 -10.73 1.38
N MET A 90 16.39 -9.45 1.68
CA MET A 90 17.39 -8.44 1.28
C MET A 90 18.78 -8.74 1.89
N GLN A 91 18.83 -9.11 3.17
CA GLN A 91 20.07 -9.39 3.88
C GLN A 91 20.74 -10.70 3.38
N GLU A 92 19.95 -11.73 3.07
CA GLU A 92 20.43 -13.03 2.66
C GLU A 92 20.60 -13.17 1.13
N GLY A 93 20.11 -12.22 0.34
CA GLY A 93 20.16 -12.24 -1.13
C GLY A 93 19.37 -13.41 -1.76
N ARG A 94 18.31 -13.89 -1.07
CA ARG A 94 17.47 -15.01 -1.54
C ARG A 94 15.98 -14.77 -1.22
N PRO A 95 15.07 -15.47 -1.90
CA PRO A 95 13.66 -15.53 -1.47
C PRO A 95 13.54 -16.12 -0.06
N VAL A 96 12.68 -15.53 0.77
CA VAL A 96 12.36 -15.99 2.13
C VAL A 96 10.86 -16.25 2.23
N LYS A 97 10.49 -17.44 2.69
CA LYS A 97 9.09 -17.80 2.94
C LYS A 97 8.63 -17.22 4.27
N LEU A 98 7.36 -16.84 4.39
CA LEU A 98 6.80 -16.35 5.66
C LEU A 98 6.92 -17.38 6.78
N SER A 99 6.83 -18.68 6.46
CA SER A 99 7.03 -19.78 7.41
C SER A 99 8.44 -19.85 8.03
N GLU A 100 9.43 -19.15 7.47
CA GLU A 100 10.77 -19.04 8.03
C GLU A 100 10.91 -17.92 9.07
N ILE A 101 9.86 -17.12 9.26
CA ILE A 101 9.85 -16.02 10.21
C ILE A 101 9.22 -16.52 11.51
N SER A 102 10.01 -16.53 12.58
CA SER A 102 9.55 -16.83 13.93
C SER A 102 9.37 -15.51 14.71
N LEU A 103 8.27 -15.38 15.40
CA LEU A 103 8.04 -14.25 16.31
C LEU A 103 8.71 -14.44 17.68
N ASN A 104 9.35 -15.61 17.89
CA ASN A 104 10.02 -15.93 19.14
C ASN A 104 11.51 -15.54 19.06
N ASN A 105 11.77 -14.27 19.38
CA ASN A 105 13.05 -13.80 19.90
C ASN A 105 12.81 -12.60 20.79
#